data_6cc53494eda81392b8215e8d91655fd0
#
_entry.id   6cc53494eda81392b8215e8d91655fd0
#
_cell.length_a   1.000
_cell.length_b   1.000
_cell.length_c   1.000
_cell.angle_alpha   90.00
_cell.angle_beta   90.00
_cell.angle_gamma   90.00
#
_symmetry.space_group_name_H-M   'P 1'
#
loop_
_entity.id
_entity.type
_entity.pdbx_description
1 polymer ?
#
loop_
_entity_poly.entity_id
_entity_poly.type
_entity_poly.pdbx_seq_one_letter_code
_entity_poly.pdbx_strand_id
1 'polypeptide(L)'
;MKVYFIGAGPGASDLITLRGANLLGRVSMVLYAGSLVPTDMLQHCRPDAELIDTAKLDLEQQQACYVRAQAADCDVARLHSGDPAIYGATAEQMRRLDALDIEYEIVPGVSSFTAAAAAIKAELTRPEVSQTIILTRVSGRASAVPESEAIALLAEHRATMCIFLSGPHLKKIVADLRLHYPADTPVALVYRATWPEQRSYQGTLASVLRETKRKDWNLTTMLLVGAALGQDVQTESSLYSRDFTHIFRVVKKKKLKAAT
;
A
#
# COMPACT_ATOMS: atom_id res chain seq x y z
N MET A 1 -29.16 7.03 -4.42
CA MET A 1 -27.77 7.40 -4.76
C MET A 1 -26.82 6.80 -3.74
N LYS A 2 -25.67 6.27 -4.17
CA LYS A 2 -24.62 5.69 -3.31
C LYS A 2 -23.24 6.13 -3.77
N VAL A 3 -22.31 6.33 -2.82
CA VAL A 3 -20.89 6.65 -3.10
C VAL A 3 -20.03 5.40 -2.86
N TYR A 4 -19.23 5.01 -3.85
CA TYR A 4 -18.30 3.89 -3.77
C TYR A 4 -16.87 4.43 -3.65
N PHE A 5 -16.25 4.26 -2.47
CA PHE A 5 -14.81 4.51 -2.30
C PHE A 5 -14.03 3.30 -2.84
N ILE A 6 -13.44 3.44 -4.01
CA ILE A 6 -12.82 2.33 -4.74
C ILE A 6 -11.30 2.46 -4.70
N GLY A 7 -10.61 1.40 -4.27
CA GLY A 7 -9.18 1.29 -4.41
C GLY A 7 -8.78 1.08 -5.87
N ALA A 8 -8.09 2.07 -6.44
CA ALA A 8 -7.60 2.04 -7.81
C ALA A 8 -6.34 1.18 -8.00
N GLY A 9 -5.82 0.59 -6.91
CA GLY A 9 -4.56 -0.13 -6.98
C GLY A 9 -3.32 0.78 -7.01
N PRO A 10 -2.13 0.19 -7.16
CA PRO A 10 -0.86 0.89 -7.00
C PRO A 10 -0.44 1.72 -8.22
N GLY A 11 -1.03 1.47 -9.38
CA GLY A 11 -0.68 2.13 -10.64
C GLY A 11 -1.24 1.44 -11.87
N ALA A 12 -0.81 0.24 -12.19
CA ALA A 12 -1.31 -0.51 -13.34
C ALA A 12 -2.82 -0.71 -13.27
N SER A 13 -3.52 -0.43 -14.35
CA SER A 13 -4.99 -0.42 -14.39
C SER A 13 -5.62 -1.81 -14.26
N ASP A 14 -4.88 -2.87 -14.55
CA ASP A 14 -5.28 -4.27 -14.37
C ASP A 14 -5.17 -4.77 -12.92
N LEU A 15 -4.57 -3.97 -12.03
CA LEU A 15 -4.53 -4.26 -10.59
C LEU A 15 -5.70 -3.68 -9.81
N ILE A 16 -6.69 -3.12 -10.47
CA ILE A 16 -7.98 -2.83 -9.85
C ILE A 16 -8.72 -4.14 -9.55
N THR A 17 -9.51 -4.17 -8.49
CA THR A 17 -10.36 -5.34 -8.24
C THR A 17 -11.48 -5.44 -9.27
N LEU A 18 -11.93 -6.65 -9.59
CA LEU A 18 -13.07 -6.87 -10.49
C LEU A 18 -14.32 -6.11 -10.00
N ARG A 19 -14.56 -6.04 -8.68
CA ARG A 19 -15.65 -5.26 -8.11
C ARG A 19 -15.49 -3.78 -8.45
N GLY A 20 -14.29 -3.22 -8.24
CA GLY A 20 -14.01 -1.83 -8.55
C GLY A 20 -14.22 -1.50 -10.04
N ALA A 21 -13.68 -2.30 -10.93
CA ALA A 21 -13.87 -2.14 -12.39
C ALA A 21 -15.34 -2.21 -12.80
N ASN A 22 -16.09 -3.20 -12.28
CA ASN A 22 -17.52 -3.34 -12.57
C ASN A 22 -18.34 -2.15 -12.07
N LEU A 23 -17.98 -1.55 -10.94
CA LEU A 23 -18.65 -0.35 -10.43
C LEU A 23 -18.34 0.87 -11.29
N LEU A 24 -17.08 1.06 -11.70
CA LEU A 24 -16.69 2.13 -12.61
C LEU A 24 -17.45 2.08 -13.93
N GLY A 25 -17.71 0.88 -14.46
CA GLY A 25 -18.51 0.69 -15.67
C GLY A 25 -20.00 0.98 -15.53
N ARG A 26 -20.49 1.27 -14.31
CA ARG A 26 -21.92 1.51 -14.04
C ARG A 26 -22.24 2.94 -13.61
N VAL A 27 -21.36 3.56 -12.80
CA VAL A 27 -21.62 4.89 -12.24
C VAL A 27 -21.54 5.99 -13.28
N SER A 28 -22.32 7.05 -13.08
CA SER A 28 -22.37 8.20 -14.00
C SER A 28 -21.36 9.29 -13.65
N MET A 29 -20.82 9.27 -12.42
CA MET A 29 -19.86 10.28 -11.96
C MET A 29 -18.67 9.59 -11.29
N VAL A 30 -17.44 9.99 -11.67
CA VAL A 30 -16.19 9.42 -11.12
C VAL A 30 -15.29 10.57 -10.65
N LEU A 31 -15.00 10.60 -9.36
CA LEU A 31 -14.02 11.50 -8.75
C LEU A 31 -12.70 10.74 -8.58
N TYR A 32 -11.59 11.30 -9.05
CA TYR A 32 -10.26 10.67 -8.94
C TYR A 32 -9.17 11.70 -8.64
N ALA A 33 -8.13 11.30 -7.95
CA ALA A 33 -6.97 12.17 -7.70
C ALA A 33 -5.94 11.98 -8.82
N GLY A 34 -5.97 12.81 -9.86
CA GLY A 34 -5.15 12.67 -11.07
C GLY A 34 -3.64 12.71 -10.83
N SER A 35 -3.18 13.21 -9.67
CA SER A 35 -1.78 13.15 -9.28
C SER A 35 -1.30 11.78 -8.84
N LEU A 36 -2.22 10.86 -8.47
CA LEU A 36 -1.93 9.56 -7.87
C LEU A 36 -2.65 8.39 -8.56
N VAL A 37 -3.67 8.66 -9.36
CA VAL A 37 -4.41 7.67 -10.14
C VAL A 37 -4.08 7.90 -11.61
N PRO A 38 -3.46 6.93 -12.31
CA PRO A 38 -3.16 7.07 -13.74
C PRO A 38 -4.42 7.22 -14.58
N THR A 39 -4.32 7.98 -15.66
CA THR A 39 -5.45 8.16 -16.59
C THR A 39 -5.90 6.85 -17.23
N ASP A 40 -5.01 5.89 -17.43
CA ASP A 40 -5.33 4.55 -17.95
C ASP A 40 -6.34 3.79 -17.07
N MET A 41 -6.45 4.15 -15.78
CA MET A 41 -7.47 3.60 -14.89
C MET A 41 -8.89 3.96 -15.35
N LEU A 42 -9.05 5.12 -15.99
CA LEU A 42 -10.35 5.61 -16.44
C LEU A 42 -10.93 4.83 -17.63
N GLN A 43 -10.15 3.93 -18.25
CA GLN A 43 -10.64 3.01 -19.28
C GLN A 43 -11.75 2.07 -18.77
N HIS A 44 -11.82 1.84 -17.45
CA HIS A 44 -12.86 1.04 -16.82
C HIS A 44 -14.19 1.80 -16.64
N CYS A 45 -14.18 3.13 -16.81
CA CYS A 45 -15.37 3.95 -16.70
C CYS A 45 -16.27 3.78 -17.93
N ARG A 46 -17.57 3.94 -17.74
CA ARG A 46 -18.48 4.03 -18.89
C ARG A 46 -18.14 5.27 -19.75
N PRO A 47 -18.35 5.23 -21.08
CA PRO A 47 -17.92 6.29 -21.99
C PRO A 47 -18.56 7.67 -21.71
N ASP A 48 -19.76 7.68 -21.15
CA ASP A 48 -20.53 8.88 -20.84
C ASP A 48 -20.44 9.30 -19.36
N ALA A 49 -19.56 8.70 -18.57
CA ALA A 49 -19.34 9.11 -17.18
C ALA A 49 -18.70 10.50 -17.11
N GLU A 50 -19.20 11.31 -16.19
CA GLU A 50 -18.53 12.57 -15.83
C GLU A 50 -17.26 12.26 -15.01
N LEU A 51 -16.09 12.62 -15.52
CA LEU A 51 -14.80 12.39 -14.88
C LEU A 51 -14.30 13.66 -14.23
N ILE A 52 -14.13 13.67 -12.91
CA ILE A 52 -13.76 14.85 -12.11
C ILE A 52 -12.40 14.61 -11.46
N ASP A 53 -11.37 15.34 -11.92
CA ASP A 53 -10.07 15.34 -11.24
C ASP A 53 -10.11 16.21 -9.98
N THR A 54 -9.94 15.55 -8.82
CA THR A 54 -9.98 16.21 -7.51
C THR A 54 -8.63 16.73 -7.04
N ALA A 55 -7.56 16.63 -7.84
CA ALA A 55 -6.22 17.08 -7.44
C ALA A 55 -6.15 18.58 -7.07
N LYS A 56 -7.09 19.37 -7.56
CA LYS A 56 -7.19 20.82 -7.29
C LYS A 56 -8.41 21.21 -6.44
N LEU A 57 -9.20 20.23 -5.99
CA LEU A 57 -10.42 20.45 -5.23
C LEU A 57 -10.16 20.28 -3.73
N ASP A 58 -10.66 21.20 -2.94
CA ASP A 58 -10.78 21.06 -1.50
C ASP A 58 -11.96 20.14 -1.11
N LEU A 59 -12.15 19.91 0.19
CA LEU A 59 -13.21 19.01 0.67
C LEU A 59 -14.62 19.57 0.47
N GLU A 60 -14.81 20.89 0.52
CA GLU A 60 -16.08 21.54 0.25
C GLU A 60 -16.47 21.39 -1.23
N GLN A 61 -15.51 21.56 -2.12
CA GLN A 61 -15.73 21.37 -3.56
C GLN A 61 -16.02 19.92 -3.92
N GLN A 62 -15.34 18.96 -3.26
CA GLN A 62 -15.65 17.53 -3.41
C GLN A 62 -17.04 17.20 -2.88
N GLN A 63 -17.43 17.76 -1.73
CA GLN A 63 -18.79 17.61 -1.17
C GLN A 63 -19.85 18.18 -2.13
N ALA A 64 -19.60 19.30 -2.77
CA ALA A 64 -20.52 19.87 -3.77
C ALA A 64 -20.77 18.90 -4.95
N CYS A 65 -19.78 18.08 -5.34
CA CYS A 65 -19.99 17.03 -6.34
C CYS A 65 -20.97 15.96 -5.83
N TYR A 66 -20.87 15.54 -4.57
CA TYR A 66 -21.80 14.57 -3.99
C TYR A 66 -23.21 15.12 -3.87
N VAL A 67 -23.39 16.39 -3.47
CA VAL A 67 -24.70 17.05 -3.43
C VAL A 67 -25.33 17.12 -4.83
N ARG A 68 -24.54 17.45 -5.85
CA ARG A 68 -24.99 17.49 -7.24
C ARG A 68 -25.42 16.08 -7.74
N ALA A 69 -24.65 15.06 -7.39
CA ALA A 69 -24.98 13.68 -7.71
C ALA A 69 -26.25 13.22 -7.00
N GLN A 70 -26.45 13.62 -5.73
CA GLN A 70 -27.66 13.34 -4.97
C GLN A 70 -28.90 13.97 -5.60
N ALA A 71 -28.81 15.23 -6.04
CA ALA A 71 -29.91 15.91 -6.75
C ALA A 71 -30.26 15.25 -8.09
N ALA A 72 -29.32 14.60 -8.74
CA ALA A 72 -29.50 13.86 -9.99
C ALA A 72 -29.81 12.38 -9.78
N ASP A 73 -29.91 11.92 -8.53
CA ASP A 73 -30.08 10.49 -8.13
C ASP A 73 -29.09 9.56 -8.85
N CYS A 74 -27.84 9.96 -8.96
CA CYS A 74 -26.82 9.16 -9.61
C CYS A 74 -25.73 8.67 -8.67
N ASP A 75 -25.30 7.43 -8.84
CA ASP A 75 -24.21 6.84 -8.06
C ASP A 75 -22.85 7.42 -8.45
N VAL A 76 -21.94 7.49 -7.47
CA VAL A 76 -20.61 8.08 -7.61
C VAL A 76 -19.53 7.06 -7.26
N ALA A 77 -18.49 6.96 -8.08
CA ALA A 77 -17.23 6.32 -7.70
C ALA A 77 -16.22 7.39 -7.25
N ARG A 78 -15.60 7.15 -6.09
CA ARG A 78 -14.47 7.92 -5.59
C ARG A 78 -13.22 7.03 -5.62
N LEU A 79 -12.36 7.25 -6.61
CA LEU A 79 -11.11 6.49 -6.76
C LEU A 79 -10.04 7.00 -5.81
N HIS A 80 -9.44 6.07 -5.07
CA HIS A 80 -8.29 6.27 -4.19
C HIS A 80 -7.10 5.46 -4.69
N SER A 81 -5.91 6.06 -4.73
CA SER A 81 -4.68 5.32 -5.03
C SER A 81 -4.46 4.21 -3.99
N GLY A 82 -4.05 3.04 -4.44
CA GLY A 82 -3.85 1.88 -3.57
C GLY A 82 -5.15 1.34 -2.98
N ASP A 83 -5.24 1.35 -1.67
CA ASP A 83 -6.41 0.94 -0.87
C ASP A 83 -6.98 2.13 -0.10
N PRO A 84 -8.30 2.36 -0.11
CA PRO A 84 -8.93 3.47 0.61
C PRO A 84 -8.71 3.48 2.12
N ALA A 85 -8.45 2.33 2.73
CA ALA A 85 -8.24 2.20 4.17
C ALA A 85 -6.85 2.66 4.62
N ILE A 86 -5.89 2.85 3.68
CA ILE A 86 -4.50 3.21 4.00
C ILE A 86 -4.18 4.60 3.45
N TYR A 87 -4.12 5.61 4.33
CA TYR A 87 -3.82 7.02 4.00
C TYR A 87 -4.74 7.64 2.94
N GLY A 88 -5.97 7.11 2.79
CA GLY A 88 -6.94 7.55 1.78
C GLY A 88 -7.70 8.83 2.12
N ALA A 89 -7.57 9.39 3.34
CA ALA A 89 -8.39 10.51 3.83
C ALA A 89 -9.91 10.24 3.67
N THR A 90 -10.31 8.96 3.78
CA THR A 90 -11.70 8.53 3.56
C THR A 90 -12.60 8.86 4.75
N ALA A 91 -12.05 8.80 5.98
CA ALA A 91 -12.85 9.02 7.19
C ALA A 91 -13.51 10.40 7.25
N GLU A 92 -12.83 11.44 6.77
CA GLU A 92 -13.40 12.81 6.71
C GLU A 92 -14.45 12.95 5.61
N GLN A 93 -14.29 12.25 4.49
CA GLN A 93 -15.30 12.22 3.42
C GLN A 93 -16.53 11.42 3.86
N MET A 94 -16.37 10.28 4.52
CA MET A 94 -17.48 9.51 5.07
C MET A 94 -18.31 10.33 6.06
N ARG A 95 -17.69 11.06 7.00
CA ARG A 95 -18.42 11.95 7.92
C ARG A 95 -19.26 13.02 7.20
N ARG A 96 -18.77 13.51 6.05
CA ARG A 96 -19.54 14.47 5.24
C ARG A 96 -20.71 13.82 4.52
N LEU A 97 -20.57 12.58 4.08
CA LEU A 97 -21.66 11.81 3.47
C LEU A 97 -22.72 11.43 4.52
N ASP A 98 -22.28 11.04 5.74
CA ASP A 98 -23.19 10.80 6.87
C ASP A 98 -24.05 12.05 7.16
N ALA A 99 -23.43 13.25 7.16
CA ALA A 99 -24.13 14.50 7.38
C ALA A 99 -25.14 14.86 6.26
N LEU A 100 -25.00 14.28 5.10
CA LEU A 100 -25.89 14.45 3.93
C LEU A 100 -26.89 13.30 3.77
N ASP A 101 -26.89 12.33 4.68
CA ASP A 101 -27.68 11.09 4.59
C ASP A 101 -27.46 10.34 3.24
N ILE A 102 -26.18 10.28 2.81
CA ILE A 102 -25.77 9.59 1.60
C ILE A 102 -25.11 8.27 1.96
N GLU A 103 -25.64 7.16 1.43
CA GLU A 103 -25.02 5.82 1.59
C GLU A 103 -23.66 5.75 0.90
N TYR A 104 -22.75 4.97 1.50
CA TYR A 104 -21.45 4.68 0.88
C TYR A 104 -21.00 3.25 1.13
N GLU A 105 -20.03 2.81 0.31
CA GLU A 105 -19.40 1.51 0.41
C GLU A 105 -17.89 1.66 0.15
N ILE A 106 -17.07 0.92 0.89
CA ILE A 106 -15.62 0.84 0.65
C ILE A 106 -15.32 -0.44 -0.11
N VAL A 107 -14.68 -0.29 -1.27
CA VAL A 107 -14.20 -1.39 -2.10
C VAL A 107 -12.68 -1.46 -1.96
N PRO A 108 -12.12 -2.51 -1.35
CA PRO A 108 -10.68 -2.65 -1.15
C PRO A 108 -9.89 -2.59 -2.45
N GLY A 109 -8.63 -2.19 -2.34
CA GLY A 109 -7.68 -2.15 -3.45
C GLY A 109 -6.33 -2.79 -3.12
N VAL A 110 -5.49 -2.95 -4.12
CA VAL A 110 -4.11 -3.41 -3.95
C VAL A 110 -3.25 -2.24 -3.49
N SER A 111 -2.75 -2.30 -2.26
CA SER A 111 -1.91 -1.23 -1.71
C SER A 111 -0.52 -1.19 -2.33
N SER A 112 0.08 -0.01 -2.38
CA SER A 112 1.42 0.19 -2.94
C SER A 112 2.54 -0.53 -2.17
N PHE A 113 2.35 -0.87 -0.89
CA PHE A 113 3.37 -1.61 -0.15
C PHE A 113 3.49 -3.07 -0.62
N THR A 114 2.36 -3.71 -0.94
CA THR A 114 2.35 -5.07 -1.51
C THR A 114 2.89 -5.07 -2.94
N ALA A 115 2.54 -4.07 -3.74
CA ALA A 115 3.09 -3.89 -5.07
C ALA A 115 4.62 -3.62 -5.05
N ALA A 116 5.10 -2.86 -4.08
CA ALA A 116 6.53 -2.63 -3.89
C ALA A 116 7.27 -3.93 -3.53
N ALA A 117 6.69 -4.76 -2.65
CA ALA A 117 7.24 -6.07 -2.30
C ALA A 117 7.30 -7.00 -3.55
N ALA A 118 6.23 -7.02 -4.35
CA ALA A 118 6.19 -7.77 -5.60
C ALA A 118 7.25 -7.29 -6.60
N ALA A 119 7.46 -5.99 -6.74
CA ALA A 119 8.45 -5.40 -7.63
C ALA A 119 9.90 -5.83 -7.32
N ILE A 120 10.19 -6.13 -6.04
CA ILE A 120 11.50 -6.62 -5.60
C ILE A 120 11.52 -8.13 -5.35
N LYS A 121 10.42 -8.84 -5.64
CA LYS A 121 10.25 -10.30 -5.43
C LYS A 121 10.52 -10.72 -3.97
N ALA A 122 10.07 -9.92 -3.01
CA ALA A 122 10.26 -10.19 -1.59
C ALA A 122 8.94 -10.54 -0.89
N GLU A 123 9.01 -11.45 0.05
CA GLU A 123 8.00 -11.67 1.07
C GLU A 123 8.33 -10.81 2.29
N LEU A 124 7.33 -10.08 2.80
CA LEU A 124 7.52 -9.16 3.92
C LEU A 124 7.53 -9.86 5.28
N THR A 125 7.08 -11.11 5.33
CA THR A 125 7.04 -11.94 6.53
C THR A 125 7.77 -13.24 6.27
N ARG A 126 8.71 -13.62 7.16
CA ARG A 126 9.41 -14.90 7.09
C ARG A 126 9.43 -15.57 8.46
N PRO A 127 9.19 -16.89 8.54
CA PRO A 127 9.29 -17.64 9.78
C PRO A 127 10.63 -17.38 10.47
N GLU A 128 10.61 -17.21 11.79
CA GLU A 128 11.80 -17.02 12.65
C GLU A 128 12.60 -15.72 12.41
N VAL A 129 12.25 -14.93 11.38
CA VAL A 129 12.94 -13.68 10.99
C VAL A 129 12.11 -12.46 11.31
N SER A 130 10.91 -12.36 10.74
CA SER A 130 9.95 -11.29 11.00
C SER A 130 8.54 -11.74 10.64
N GLN A 131 7.60 -11.62 11.58
CA GLN A 131 6.18 -11.95 11.39
C GLN A 131 5.30 -10.69 11.48
N THR A 132 5.91 -9.53 11.71
CA THR A 132 5.22 -8.25 11.85
C THR A 132 5.62 -7.31 10.73
N ILE A 133 4.61 -6.62 10.16
CA ILE A 133 4.81 -5.56 9.19
C ILE A 133 4.31 -4.26 9.81
N ILE A 134 5.16 -3.25 9.90
CA ILE A 134 4.80 -1.91 10.33
C ILE A 134 4.59 -1.05 9.09
N LEU A 135 3.36 -0.58 8.90
CA LEU A 135 3.01 0.39 7.87
C LEU A 135 3.04 1.78 8.49
N THR A 136 3.92 2.64 8.02
CA THR A 136 4.06 4.00 8.53
C THR A 136 4.43 4.99 7.42
N ARG A 137 4.46 6.26 7.76
CA ARG A 137 4.88 7.34 6.86
C ARG A 137 5.70 8.38 7.61
N VAL A 138 6.34 9.26 6.87
CA VAL A 138 7.05 10.41 7.45
C VAL A 138 6.05 11.55 7.71
N SER A 139 6.27 12.30 8.79
CA SER A 139 5.56 13.56 9.00
C SER A 139 5.78 14.51 7.82
N GLY A 140 4.69 14.98 7.23
CA GLY A 140 4.70 15.95 6.15
C GLY A 140 4.06 17.27 6.57
N ARG A 141 4.09 18.27 5.68
CA ARG A 141 3.45 19.57 5.92
C ARG A 141 1.94 19.47 6.10
N ALA A 142 1.28 18.55 5.40
CA ALA A 142 -0.17 18.39 5.42
C ALA A 142 -0.69 17.68 6.68
N SER A 143 0.08 16.76 7.26
CA SER A 143 -0.29 16.09 8.49
C SER A 143 0.94 15.58 9.25
N ALA A 144 0.98 15.82 10.53
CA ALA A 144 1.99 15.26 11.43
C ALA A 144 1.70 13.77 11.70
N VAL A 145 2.75 13.04 12.05
CA VAL A 145 2.67 11.71 12.66
C VAL A 145 2.79 11.92 14.18
N PRO A 146 1.98 11.24 15.01
CA PRO A 146 2.12 11.30 16.46
C PRO A 146 3.57 11.01 16.91
N GLU A 147 4.03 11.66 17.96
CA GLU A 147 5.42 11.46 18.46
C GLU A 147 5.68 10.00 18.86
N SER A 148 4.67 9.32 19.42
CA SER A 148 4.73 7.89 19.75
C SER A 148 4.90 6.96 18.54
N GLU A 149 4.66 7.45 17.33
CA GLU A 149 4.82 6.72 16.07
C GLU A 149 6.05 7.19 15.28
N ALA A 150 6.98 7.87 15.93
CA ALA A 150 8.24 8.27 15.30
C ALA A 150 9.00 7.05 14.77
N ILE A 151 9.59 7.16 13.58
CA ILE A 151 10.32 6.04 12.94
C ILE A 151 11.39 5.46 13.87
N ALA A 152 12.08 6.31 14.65
CA ALA A 152 13.07 5.86 15.62
C ALA A 152 12.48 4.91 16.67
N LEU A 153 11.29 5.20 17.19
CA LEU A 153 10.60 4.36 18.18
C LEU A 153 10.07 3.07 17.55
N LEU A 154 9.46 3.16 16.38
CA LEU A 154 8.98 1.97 15.67
C LEU A 154 10.13 1.04 15.25
N ALA A 155 11.30 1.58 15.01
CA ALA A 155 12.51 0.83 14.64
C ALA A 155 13.03 -0.08 15.77
N GLU A 156 12.69 0.16 17.04
CA GLU A 156 13.06 -0.70 18.17
C GLU A 156 12.58 -2.15 17.99
N HIS A 157 11.44 -2.33 17.33
CA HIS A 157 10.87 -3.65 17.08
C HIS A 157 11.65 -4.48 16.06
N ARG A 158 12.52 -3.88 15.25
CA ARG A 158 13.27 -4.52 14.14
C ARG A 158 12.41 -5.38 13.22
N ALA A 159 11.11 -5.09 13.16
CA ALA A 159 10.15 -5.73 12.29
C ALA A 159 10.38 -5.32 10.82
N THR A 160 9.68 -5.95 9.88
CA THR A 160 9.64 -5.41 8.52
C THR A 160 8.85 -4.10 8.51
N MET A 161 9.44 -3.02 8.00
CA MET A 161 8.75 -1.74 7.90
C MET A 161 8.54 -1.35 6.43
N CYS A 162 7.36 -0.82 6.13
CA CYS A 162 7.00 -0.21 4.85
C CYS A 162 6.71 1.27 5.10
N ILE A 163 7.60 2.15 4.64
CA ILE A 163 7.54 3.59 4.94
C ILE A 163 7.10 4.34 3.69
N PHE A 164 5.87 4.86 3.74
CA PHE A 164 5.27 5.63 2.64
C PHE A 164 5.89 7.02 2.53
N LEU A 165 5.84 7.60 1.32
CA LEU A 165 6.31 8.97 1.02
C LEU A 165 7.78 9.21 1.41
N SER A 166 8.60 8.17 1.37
CA SER A 166 9.93 8.16 1.98
C SER A 166 11.01 8.94 1.19
N GLY A 167 10.86 9.08 -0.12
CA GLY A 167 11.93 9.58 -0.99
C GLY A 167 12.57 10.90 -0.55
N PRO A 168 11.81 12.00 -0.35
CA PRO A 168 12.38 13.30 0.05
C PRO A 168 13.05 13.29 1.44
N HIS A 169 12.70 12.32 2.28
CA HIS A 169 13.10 12.24 3.68
C HIS A 169 14.10 11.11 3.96
N LEU A 170 14.60 10.44 2.92
CA LEU A 170 15.42 9.22 3.02
C LEU A 170 16.59 9.35 3.98
N LYS A 171 17.32 10.49 3.95
CA LYS A 171 18.47 10.73 4.85
C LYS A 171 18.07 10.68 6.34
N LYS A 172 16.95 11.35 6.70
CA LYS A 172 16.43 11.34 8.06
C LYS A 172 15.95 9.95 8.47
N ILE A 173 15.19 9.29 7.60
CA ILE A 173 14.66 7.94 7.84
C ILE A 173 15.80 6.96 8.11
N VAL A 174 16.84 6.96 7.29
CA VAL A 174 18.00 6.07 7.47
C VAL A 174 18.73 6.36 8.78
N ALA A 175 18.84 7.64 9.20
CA ALA A 175 19.43 7.99 10.49
C ALA A 175 18.59 7.43 11.66
N ASP A 176 17.26 7.61 11.62
CA ASP A 176 16.32 7.10 12.63
C ASP A 176 16.36 5.55 12.70
N LEU A 177 16.33 4.87 11.56
CA LEU A 177 16.39 3.41 11.49
C LEU A 177 17.71 2.84 12.05
N ARG A 178 18.83 3.49 11.78
CA ARG A 178 20.15 3.04 12.25
C ARG A 178 20.37 3.13 13.75
N LEU A 179 19.45 3.72 14.49
CA LEU A 179 19.49 3.65 15.96
C LEU A 179 19.25 2.20 16.46
N HIS A 180 18.52 1.39 15.71
CA HIS A 180 18.11 0.07 16.15
C HIS A 180 18.42 -1.05 15.14
N TYR A 181 18.33 -0.77 13.83
CA TYR A 181 18.70 -1.76 12.80
C TYR A 181 20.21 -1.79 12.55
N PRO A 182 20.81 -2.98 12.42
CA PRO A 182 22.16 -3.15 11.93
C PRO A 182 22.42 -2.45 10.60
N ALA A 183 23.67 -2.07 10.35
CA ALA A 183 24.04 -1.34 9.14
C ALA A 183 23.86 -2.15 7.84
N ASP A 184 23.96 -3.46 7.94
CA ASP A 184 23.79 -4.45 6.86
C ASP A 184 22.33 -4.87 6.65
N THR A 185 21.39 -4.35 7.47
CA THR A 185 19.94 -4.65 7.29
C THR A 185 19.51 -4.34 5.87
N PRO A 186 18.85 -5.31 5.18
CA PRO A 186 18.35 -5.12 3.84
C PRO A 186 17.32 -4.01 3.74
N VAL A 187 17.45 -3.20 2.68
CA VAL A 187 16.49 -2.16 2.32
C VAL A 187 16.19 -2.20 0.82
N ALA A 188 14.99 -1.77 0.48
CA ALA A 188 14.63 -1.51 -0.90
C ALA A 188 13.88 -0.18 -1.03
N LEU A 189 14.13 0.54 -2.12
CA LEU A 189 13.33 1.68 -2.56
C LEU A 189 12.57 1.26 -3.81
N VAL A 190 11.28 1.54 -3.83
CA VAL A 190 10.46 1.33 -5.03
C VAL A 190 9.70 2.63 -5.32
N TYR A 191 9.99 3.21 -6.47
CA TYR A 191 9.33 4.41 -6.97
C TYR A 191 8.27 4.02 -7.97
N ARG A 192 7.05 4.54 -7.79
CA ARG A 192 5.90 4.31 -8.67
C ARG A 192 5.72 2.83 -9.01
N ALA A 193 5.59 1.97 -7.99
CA ALA A 193 5.34 0.54 -8.20
C ALA A 193 4.19 0.32 -9.20
N THR A 194 4.42 -0.50 -10.20
CA THR A 194 3.51 -0.87 -11.29
C THR A 194 3.21 0.21 -12.35
N TRP A 195 3.76 1.41 -12.21
CA TRP A 195 3.68 2.45 -13.23
C TRP A 195 4.73 2.22 -14.33
N PRO A 196 4.57 2.79 -15.55
CA PRO A 196 5.59 2.71 -16.60
C PRO A 196 6.97 3.22 -16.16
N GLU A 197 7.01 4.22 -15.25
CA GLU A 197 8.27 4.79 -14.74
C GLU A 197 8.78 4.09 -13.48
N GLN A 198 8.26 2.89 -13.18
CA GLN A 198 8.72 2.12 -12.03
C GLN A 198 10.24 1.95 -12.05
N ARG A 199 10.85 2.17 -10.91
CA ARG A 199 12.25 1.80 -10.66
C ARG A 199 12.43 1.33 -9.23
N SER A 200 13.39 0.46 -9.03
CA SER A 200 13.71 -0.08 -7.72
C SER A 200 15.21 -0.05 -7.46
N TYR A 201 15.54 -0.02 -6.18
CA TYR A 201 16.89 -0.20 -5.66
C TYR A 201 16.81 -1.22 -4.53
N GLN A 202 17.79 -2.11 -4.44
CA GLN A 202 17.96 -3.03 -3.33
C GLN A 202 19.40 -2.94 -2.82
N GLY A 203 19.58 -2.92 -1.52
CA GLY A 203 20.87 -2.83 -0.86
C GLY A 203 20.73 -2.89 0.66
N THR A 204 21.55 -2.14 1.39
CA THR A 204 21.55 -2.11 2.85
C THR A 204 21.37 -0.70 3.39
N LEU A 205 21.09 -0.57 4.70
CA LEU A 205 21.06 0.74 5.38
C LEU A 205 22.38 1.50 5.27
N ALA A 206 23.51 0.77 5.17
CA ALA A 206 24.82 1.39 5.00
C ALA A 206 25.04 1.93 3.59
N SER A 207 24.48 1.27 2.57
CA SER A 207 24.75 1.59 1.16
C SER A 207 23.75 2.55 0.53
N VAL A 208 22.49 2.54 0.97
CA VAL A 208 21.37 3.21 0.29
C VAL A 208 21.61 4.69 0.01
N LEU A 209 22.15 5.47 0.97
CA LEU A 209 22.40 6.91 0.76
C LEU A 209 23.58 7.19 -0.18
N ARG A 210 24.54 6.29 -0.28
CA ARG A 210 25.69 6.41 -1.18
C ARG A 210 25.34 6.01 -2.60
N GLU A 211 24.50 4.99 -2.77
CA GLU A 211 24.20 4.35 -4.05
C GLU A 211 22.95 4.93 -4.73
N THR A 212 22.19 5.77 -3.98
CA THR A 212 20.98 6.40 -4.54
C THR A 212 21.10 7.93 -4.56
N LYS A 213 20.63 8.54 -5.65
CA LYS A 213 20.60 10.00 -5.77
C LYS A 213 19.23 10.51 -5.35
N ARG A 214 19.16 11.46 -4.41
CA ARG A 214 17.88 12.03 -3.91
C ARG A 214 16.92 12.46 -5.01
N LYS A 215 17.42 13.02 -6.11
CA LYS A 215 16.58 13.51 -7.22
C LYS A 215 15.78 12.41 -7.93
N ASP A 216 16.22 11.15 -7.81
CA ASP A 216 15.60 10.01 -8.48
C ASP A 216 14.44 9.43 -7.65
N TRP A 217 14.26 9.86 -6.41
CA TRP A 217 13.27 9.36 -5.46
C TRP A 217 12.40 10.49 -4.94
N ASN A 218 11.12 10.44 -5.26
CA ASN A 218 10.15 11.49 -4.95
C ASN A 218 9.09 10.98 -3.95
N LEU A 219 8.02 11.76 -3.73
CA LEU A 219 6.93 11.45 -2.79
C LEU A 219 6.29 10.07 -3.00
N THR A 220 6.20 9.59 -4.23
CA THR A 220 5.65 8.26 -4.56
C THR A 220 6.64 7.11 -4.38
N THR A 221 7.65 7.29 -3.52
CA THR A 221 8.62 6.24 -3.18
C THR A 221 8.20 5.52 -1.90
N MET A 222 8.19 4.19 -1.97
CA MET A 222 8.09 3.28 -0.84
C MET A 222 9.48 2.83 -0.41
N LEU A 223 9.81 2.97 0.87
CA LEU A 223 10.97 2.33 1.46
C LEU A 223 10.51 1.07 2.21
N LEU A 224 11.11 -0.05 1.87
CA LEU A 224 10.99 -1.31 2.59
C LEU A 224 12.29 -1.55 3.35
N VAL A 225 12.21 -1.98 4.61
CA VAL A 225 13.38 -2.31 5.44
C VAL A 225 13.08 -3.48 6.36
N GLY A 226 14.05 -4.36 6.55
CA GLY A 226 13.95 -5.47 7.49
C GLY A 226 14.69 -6.71 7.03
N ALA A 227 15.01 -7.58 7.98
CA ALA A 227 15.74 -8.82 7.72
C ALA A 227 14.99 -9.77 6.77
N ALA A 228 13.65 -9.73 6.73
CA ALA A 228 12.84 -10.55 5.83
C ALA A 228 13.13 -10.29 4.34
N LEU A 229 13.67 -9.13 3.98
CA LEU A 229 14.02 -8.79 2.59
C LEU A 229 15.34 -9.44 2.12
N GLY A 230 16.11 -10.05 3.03
CA GLY A 230 17.39 -10.67 2.70
C GLY A 230 17.22 -11.89 1.79
N GLN A 231 18.10 -12.03 0.78
CA GLN A 231 18.05 -13.16 -0.16
C GLN A 231 18.62 -14.45 0.45
N ASP A 232 19.54 -14.33 1.42
CA ASP A 232 20.21 -15.47 2.04
C ASP A 232 19.42 -16.15 3.17
N VAL A 233 18.21 -15.66 3.45
CA VAL A 233 17.36 -16.23 4.50
C VAL A 233 16.72 -17.52 4.01
N GLN A 234 17.17 -18.65 4.55
CA GLN A 234 16.69 -20.02 4.21
C GLN A 234 15.74 -20.55 5.29
N THR A 235 14.73 -19.81 5.68
CA THR A 235 13.71 -20.28 6.60
C THR A 235 12.53 -20.88 5.84
N GLU A 236 12.08 -22.06 6.25
CA GLU A 236 10.91 -22.72 5.67
C GLU A 236 9.76 -22.74 6.66
N SER A 237 8.55 -22.56 6.14
CA SER A 237 7.35 -22.71 6.97
C SER A 237 7.16 -24.15 7.38
N SER A 238 7.07 -24.42 8.68
CA SER A 238 6.75 -25.74 9.21
C SER A 238 5.48 -26.33 8.61
N LEU A 239 4.53 -25.50 8.16
CA LEU A 239 3.28 -25.93 7.53
C LEU A 239 3.50 -26.82 6.30
N TYR A 240 4.57 -26.57 5.54
CA TYR A 240 4.92 -27.31 4.33
C TYR A 240 5.93 -28.44 4.59
N SER A 241 6.48 -28.54 5.81
CA SER A 241 7.39 -29.64 6.18
C SER A 241 6.73 -30.99 5.99
N ARG A 242 7.53 -31.98 5.55
CA ARG A 242 7.05 -33.37 5.37
C ARG A 242 6.56 -33.99 6.67
N ASP A 243 7.10 -33.55 7.78
CA ASP A 243 6.84 -34.11 9.11
C ASP A 243 5.77 -33.38 9.89
N PHE A 244 5.17 -32.31 9.31
CA PHE A 244 4.13 -31.51 9.93
C PHE A 244 2.74 -32.03 9.60
N THR A 245 2.00 -32.48 10.65
CA THR A 245 0.60 -32.90 10.55
C THR A 245 -0.33 -31.71 10.82
N HIS A 246 -1.32 -31.52 9.96
CA HIS A 246 -2.40 -30.56 10.15
C HIS A 246 -3.74 -31.16 9.69
N ILE A 247 -4.85 -30.44 9.91
CA ILE A 247 -6.22 -30.96 9.67
C ILE A 247 -6.46 -31.55 8.27
N PHE A 248 -5.72 -31.08 7.24
CA PHE A 248 -5.85 -31.59 5.86
C PHE A 248 -4.72 -32.52 5.44
N ARG A 249 -3.67 -32.72 6.27
CA ARG A 249 -2.52 -33.57 5.95
C ARG A 249 -2.00 -34.27 7.18
N VAL A 250 -2.27 -35.58 7.27
CA VAL A 250 -1.75 -36.45 8.34
C VAL A 250 -0.50 -37.16 7.86
N VAL A 251 0.63 -36.94 8.55
CA VAL A 251 1.89 -37.62 8.27
C VAL A 251 1.83 -39.01 8.88
N LYS A 252 1.94 -40.07 8.06
CA LYS A 252 2.08 -41.46 8.54
C LYS A 252 3.48 -41.61 9.12
N LYS A 253 3.62 -41.74 10.44
CA LYS A 253 4.89 -42.11 11.07
C LYS A 253 5.37 -43.43 10.48
N LYS A 254 6.52 -43.46 9.81
CA LYS A 254 7.18 -44.72 9.44
C LYS A 254 7.44 -45.49 10.73
N LYS A 255 6.82 -46.67 10.88
CA LYS A 255 7.22 -47.62 11.94
C LYS A 255 8.70 -47.96 11.70
N LEU A 256 9.58 -47.52 12.58
CA LEU A 256 10.93 -48.08 12.64
C LEU A 256 10.76 -49.61 12.84
N LYS A 257 11.14 -50.38 11.84
CA LYS A 257 11.34 -51.80 12.05
C LYS A 257 12.49 -51.95 13.04
N ALA A 258 12.20 -52.46 14.23
CA ALA A 258 13.23 -52.89 15.16
C ALA A 258 14.11 -53.91 14.43
N ALA A 259 15.39 -53.58 14.29
CA ALA A 259 16.37 -54.56 13.84
C ALA A 259 16.52 -55.62 14.96
N THR A 260 16.10 -56.82 14.68
CA THR A 260 16.41 -58.05 15.46
C THR A 260 17.83 -58.47 15.18
#